data_9f442b31f3f326d60966f024c767a434
#
_entry.id   9f442b31f3f326d60966f024c767a434
#
_cell.length_a   1.000
_cell.length_b   1.000
_cell.length_c   1.000
_cell.angle_alpha   90.00
_cell.angle_beta   90.00
_cell.angle_gamma   90.00
#
_symmetry.space_group_name_H-M   'P 1'
#
loop_
_entity.id
_entity.type
_entity.pdbx_description
1 polymer ?
#
loop_
_entity_poly.entity_id
_entity_poly.type
_entity_poly.pdbx_seq_one_letter_code
_entity_poly.pdbx_strand_id
1 'polypeptide(L)'
;CKNAFKIDQYVASILKNNSNFVTLESDVNIANQLTQNRELNHFNFHIENSALSNRKLIQRGWDTIPSETLQKGFTFVNTITLDNLQTKYNIVFDTLVLDCEGAFYYILMDMPELLNNVNLIIMENDYHDISKKNYIDEILIKNNFFRDYLEGGGWGPCKNNFFEVWKK
;
A
#
# COMPACT_ATOMS: atom_id res chain seq x y z
N CYS A 1 11.45 -3.93 -3.74
CA CYS A 1 10.79 -3.83 -5.02
C CYS A 1 11.49 -2.80 -5.94
N LYS A 2 12.13 -3.24 -7.04
CA LYS A 2 12.71 -2.29 -8.03
C LYS A 2 11.63 -1.46 -8.74
N ASN A 3 10.38 -1.87 -8.65
CA ASN A 3 9.24 -1.21 -9.30
C ASN A 3 8.61 -0.12 -8.42
N ALA A 4 8.61 -0.25 -7.09
CA ALA A 4 8.05 0.75 -6.17
C ALA A 4 8.62 2.15 -6.44
N PHE A 5 9.94 2.27 -6.63
CA PHE A 5 10.59 3.55 -6.99
C PHE A 5 10.04 4.20 -8.26
N LYS A 6 9.65 3.40 -9.25
CA LYS A 6 9.12 3.91 -10.52
C LYS A 6 7.68 4.34 -10.38
N ILE A 7 6.88 3.61 -9.58
CA ILE A 7 5.47 3.93 -9.34
C ILE A 7 5.36 5.26 -8.62
N ASP A 8 6.09 5.46 -7.52
CA ASP A 8 6.05 6.70 -6.73
C ASP A 8 6.45 7.93 -7.55
N GLN A 9 7.54 7.83 -8.33
CA GLN A 9 7.98 8.92 -9.20
C GLN A 9 6.97 9.21 -10.31
N TYR A 10 6.38 8.17 -10.91
CA TYR A 10 5.37 8.33 -11.93
C TYR A 10 4.13 9.02 -11.35
N VAL A 11 3.61 8.54 -10.22
CA VAL A 11 2.46 9.15 -9.54
C VAL A 11 2.77 10.61 -9.20
N ALA A 12 3.94 10.90 -8.59
CA ALA A 12 4.33 12.26 -8.27
C ALA A 12 4.41 13.18 -9.50
N SER A 13 4.85 12.64 -10.65
CA SER A 13 5.01 13.43 -11.89
C SER A 13 3.69 13.84 -12.54
N ILE A 14 2.62 13.06 -12.36
CA ILE A 14 1.30 13.33 -12.95
C ILE A 14 0.36 14.12 -12.03
N LEU A 15 0.66 14.19 -10.74
CA LEU A 15 -0.14 14.94 -9.78
C LEU A 15 0.09 16.45 -9.96
N LYS A 16 -0.99 17.24 -10.02
CA LYS A 16 -0.91 18.71 -10.05
C LYS A 16 -0.26 19.27 -8.78
N ASN A 17 -0.46 18.61 -7.65
CA ASN A 17 0.16 18.93 -6.37
C ASN A 17 0.62 17.62 -5.73
N ASN A 18 1.91 17.31 -5.84
CA ASN A 18 2.47 16.09 -5.28
C ASN A 18 2.67 16.15 -3.75
N SER A 19 2.47 17.29 -3.10
CA SER A 19 2.42 17.36 -1.63
C SER A 19 1.18 16.71 -1.02
N ASN A 20 0.18 16.33 -1.84
CA ASN A 20 -0.98 15.53 -1.42
C ASN A 20 -0.76 14.02 -1.56
N PHE A 21 0.46 13.62 -1.76
CA PHE A 21 0.84 12.21 -1.91
C PHE A 21 1.73 11.76 -0.76
N VAL A 22 1.38 10.62 -0.16
CA VAL A 22 2.17 9.96 0.88
C VAL A 22 2.50 8.54 0.44
N THR A 23 3.76 8.19 0.41
CA THR A 23 4.25 6.84 0.23
C THR A 23 4.61 6.23 1.57
N LEU A 24 4.16 5.00 1.83
CA LEU A 24 4.55 4.22 2.98
C LEU A 24 5.57 3.16 2.55
N GLU A 25 6.71 3.13 3.23
CA GLU A 25 7.75 2.13 3.02
C GLU A 25 8.33 1.68 4.37
N SER A 26 8.17 0.40 4.71
CA SER A 26 8.58 -0.14 6.00
C SER A 26 10.08 -0.41 6.11
N ASP A 27 10.77 -0.72 4.99
CA ASP A 27 12.21 -0.92 4.97
C ASP A 27 12.94 0.44 4.97
N VAL A 28 13.73 0.68 5.99
CA VAL A 28 14.47 1.94 6.17
C VAL A 28 15.46 2.23 5.03
N ASN A 29 16.08 1.20 4.45
CA ASN A 29 17.05 1.39 3.37
C ASN A 29 16.33 1.79 2.08
N ILE A 30 15.18 1.16 1.81
CA ILE A 30 14.34 1.50 0.66
C ILE A 30 13.76 2.92 0.85
N ALA A 31 13.26 3.27 2.02
CA ALA A 31 12.76 4.62 2.32
C ALA A 31 13.83 5.70 2.14
N ASN A 32 15.08 5.42 2.53
CA ASN A 32 16.21 6.33 2.31
C ASN A 32 16.55 6.50 0.82
N GLN A 33 16.53 5.42 0.03
CA GLN A 33 16.73 5.49 -1.43
C GLN A 33 15.60 6.28 -2.10
N LEU A 34 14.35 6.07 -1.67
CA LEU A 34 13.19 6.80 -2.17
C LEU A 34 13.31 8.30 -1.86
N THR A 35 13.80 8.66 -0.67
CA THR A 35 14.08 10.05 -0.28
C THR A 35 15.10 10.69 -1.21
N GLN A 36 16.22 10.01 -1.48
CA GLN A 36 17.23 10.51 -2.41
C GLN A 36 16.67 10.71 -3.82
N ASN A 37 15.88 9.75 -4.32
CA ASN A 37 15.26 9.85 -5.63
C ASN A 37 14.24 10.99 -5.70
N ARG A 38 13.44 11.20 -4.65
CA ARG A 38 12.53 12.33 -4.56
C ARG A 38 13.27 13.68 -4.65
N GLU A 39 14.36 13.82 -3.92
CA GLU A 39 15.20 15.04 -3.92
C GLU A 39 15.83 15.31 -5.28
N LEU A 40 16.40 14.28 -5.91
CA LEU A 40 17.00 14.37 -7.26
C LEU A 40 15.99 14.81 -8.33
N ASN A 41 14.72 14.46 -8.17
CA ASN A 41 13.65 14.81 -9.12
C ASN A 41 12.86 16.06 -8.69
N HIS A 42 13.25 16.72 -7.61
CA HIS A 42 12.59 17.92 -7.07
C HIS A 42 11.10 17.75 -6.77
N PHE A 43 10.70 16.55 -6.32
CA PHE A 43 9.35 16.28 -5.86
C PHE A 43 9.15 16.60 -4.38
N ASN A 44 7.90 16.88 -3.97
CA ASN A 44 7.53 17.28 -2.61
C ASN A 44 6.59 16.29 -1.92
N PHE A 45 6.40 15.07 -2.46
CA PHE A 45 5.57 14.07 -1.81
C PHE A 45 6.19 13.61 -0.47
N HIS A 46 5.34 13.11 0.40
CA HIS A 46 5.75 12.65 1.73
C HIS A 46 6.18 11.18 1.68
N ILE A 47 7.20 10.85 2.46
CA ILE A 47 7.67 9.48 2.65
C ILE A 47 7.51 9.15 4.13
N GLU A 48 6.70 8.15 4.42
CA GLU A 48 6.47 7.62 5.76
C GLU A 48 7.20 6.28 5.90
N ASN A 49 8.25 6.25 6.70
CA ASN A 49 8.98 5.00 6.97
C ASN A 49 8.25 4.17 8.03
N SER A 50 7.10 3.65 7.66
CA SER A 50 6.23 2.83 8.48
C SER A 50 5.35 1.93 7.59
N ALA A 51 4.84 0.84 8.16
CA ALA A 51 3.73 0.09 7.59
C ALA A 51 2.40 0.62 8.13
N LEU A 52 1.35 0.66 7.30
CA LEU A 52 0.00 0.98 7.75
C LEU A 52 -0.57 -0.20 8.53
N SER A 53 -0.68 -0.08 9.85
CA SER A 53 -1.14 -1.16 10.72
C SER A 53 -1.52 -0.67 12.11
N ASN A 54 -2.54 -1.30 12.70
CA ASN A 54 -2.90 -1.18 14.11
C ASN A 54 -2.10 -2.16 15.01
N ARG A 55 -1.28 -3.03 14.42
CA ARG A 55 -0.53 -4.09 15.10
C ARG A 55 0.95 -3.79 15.07
N LYS A 56 1.70 -4.33 16.03
CA LYS A 56 3.15 -4.42 15.91
C LYS A 56 3.51 -5.43 14.84
N LEU A 57 4.46 -5.08 14.00
CA LEU A 57 4.91 -5.89 12.88
C LEU A 57 6.41 -6.16 12.99
N ILE A 58 6.80 -7.36 12.53
CA ILE A 58 8.18 -7.72 12.26
C ILE A 58 8.33 -8.08 10.78
N GLN A 59 9.50 -7.79 10.19
CA GLN A 59 9.77 -7.97 8.77
C GLN A 59 11.09 -8.70 8.55
N ARG A 60 11.10 -9.57 7.53
CA ARG A 60 12.29 -10.22 6.97
C ARG A 60 12.17 -10.27 5.45
N GLY A 61 12.95 -9.45 4.74
CA GLY A 61 12.75 -9.25 3.30
C GLY A 61 11.35 -8.74 3.01
N TRP A 62 10.58 -9.45 2.19
CA TRP A 62 9.19 -9.12 1.85
C TRP A 62 8.15 -9.71 2.83
N ASP A 63 8.58 -10.63 3.71
CA ASP A 63 7.69 -11.23 4.71
C ASP A 63 7.44 -10.24 5.85
N THR A 64 6.21 -9.74 5.99
CA THR A 64 5.78 -8.90 7.11
C THR A 64 4.66 -9.59 7.87
N ILE A 65 4.86 -9.81 9.17
CA ILE A 65 3.91 -10.53 10.01
C ILE A 65 3.64 -9.79 11.33
N PRO A 66 2.42 -9.90 11.89
CA PRO A 66 2.14 -9.40 13.23
C PRO A 66 2.90 -10.20 14.29
N SER A 67 3.59 -9.49 15.18
CA SER A 67 4.25 -10.13 16.33
C SER A 67 4.57 -9.12 17.44
N GLU A 68 4.30 -9.51 18.68
CA GLU A 68 4.72 -8.75 19.87
C GLU A 68 6.18 -9.01 20.25
N THR A 69 6.78 -10.09 19.73
CA THR A 69 8.15 -10.51 20.05
C THR A 69 8.99 -10.63 18.77
N LEU A 70 10.27 -10.30 18.91
CA LEU A 70 11.21 -10.43 17.80
C LEU A 70 11.52 -11.91 17.53
N GLN A 71 11.37 -12.35 16.30
CA GLN A 71 11.74 -13.68 15.82
C GLN A 71 13.12 -13.67 15.15
N LYS A 72 13.75 -14.84 15.12
CA LYS A 72 15.09 -14.98 14.50
C LYS A 72 15.08 -14.58 13.03
N GLY A 73 15.93 -13.64 12.67
CA GLY A 73 16.07 -13.13 11.30
C GLY A 73 15.06 -12.08 10.90
N PHE A 74 14.14 -11.71 11.79
CA PHE A 74 13.22 -10.58 11.59
C PHE A 74 13.73 -9.33 12.31
N THR A 75 13.22 -8.17 11.90
CA THR A 75 13.40 -6.87 12.57
C THR A 75 12.03 -6.27 12.84
N PHE A 76 11.88 -5.49 13.91
CA PHE A 76 10.68 -4.68 14.09
C PHE A 76 10.63 -3.58 13.03
N VAL A 77 9.45 -3.31 12.50
CA VAL A 77 9.18 -2.17 11.64
C VAL A 77 8.28 -1.16 12.35
N ASN A 78 8.44 0.10 12.02
CA ASN A 78 7.52 1.12 12.50
C ASN A 78 6.13 0.89 11.90
N THR A 79 5.10 1.19 12.68
CA THR A 79 3.72 1.14 12.22
C THR A 79 3.03 2.48 12.47
N ILE A 80 2.10 2.81 11.60
CA ILE A 80 1.26 4.00 11.73
C ILE A 80 -0.19 3.63 11.45
N THR A 81 -1.12 4.16 12.26
CA THR A 81 -2.55 3.98 12.02
C THR A 81 -3.04 4.96 10.97
N LEU A 82 -4.21 4.70 10.37
CA LEU A 82 -4.83 5.61 9.39
C LEU A 82 -5.04 7.02 9.97
N ASP A 83 -5.60 7.11 11.18
CA ASP A 83 -5.87 8.40 11.84
C ASP A 83 -4.59 9.21 12.09
N ASN A 84 -3.54 8.53 12.56
CA ASN A 84 -2.25 9.18 12.79
C ASN A 84 -1.60 9.63 11.47
N LEU A 85 -1.71 8.83 10.41
CA LEU A 85 -1.21 9.18 9.09
C LEU A 85 -1.92 10.40 8.52
N GLN A 86 -3.26 10.42 8.56
CA GLN A 86 -4.06 11.55 8.09
C GLN A 86 -3.79 12.82 8.90
N THR A 87 -3.69 12.69 10.23
CA THR A 87 -3.38 13.81 11.12
C THR A 87 -1.98 14.37 10.87
N LYS A 88 -0.98 13.49 10.72
CA LYS A 88 0.43 13.87 10.52
C LYS A 88 0.64 14.71 9.26
N TYR A 89 -0.04 14.34 8.18
CA TYR A 89 0.13 15.01 6.88
C TYR A 89 -1.01 15.95 6.54
N ASN A 90 -2.06 16.01 7.36
CA ASN A 90 -3.28 16.77 7.11
C ASN A 90 -3.91 16.45 5.74
N ILE A 91 -3.97 15.15 5.42
CA ILE A 91 -4.51 14.62 4.15
C ILE A 91 -5.59 13.61 4.44
N VAL A 92 -6.75 13.76 3.79
CA VAL A 92 -7.79 12.72 3.69
C VAL A 92 -7.58 12.01 2.36
N PHE A 93 -7.27 10.72 2.41
CA PHE A 93 -6.93 9.94 1.22
C PHE A 93 -8.19 9.56 0.44
N ASP A 94 -8.19 9.85 -0.85
CA ASP A 94 -9.26 9.52 -1.81
C ASP A 94 -8.84 8.48 -2.84
N THR A 95 -7.55 8.20 -2.92
CA THR A 95 -6.92 7.28 -3.88
C THR A 95 -5.90 6.41 -3.19
N LEU A 96 -5.91 5.11 -3.50
CA LEU A 96 -4.90 4.14 -3.05
C LEU A 96 -4.16 3.55 -4.25
N VAL A 97 -2.83 3.47 -4.14
CA VAL A 97 -1.97 2.71 -5.04
C VAL A 97 -1.29 1.63 -4.21
N LEU A 98 -1.53 0.37 -4.52
CA LEU A 98 -1.19 -0.78 -3.69
C LEU A 98 -0.25 -1.73 -4.46
N ASP A 99 1.00 -1.78 -4.01
CA ASP A 99 2.03 -2.77 -4.33
C ASP A 99 2.60 -3.21 -2.97
N CYS A 100 1.80 -3.98 -2.21
CA CYS A 100 2.01 -4.23 -0.80
C CYS A 100 2.08 -5.72 -0.43
N GLU A 101 2.43 -6.59 -1.40
CA GLU A 101 2.72 -8.01 -1.17
C GLU A 101 1.61 -8.72 -0.37
N GLY A 102 0.35 -8.43 -0.72
CA GLY A 102 -0.84 -9.03 -0.10
C GLY A 102 -1.25 -8.44 1.27
N ALA A 103 -0.58 -7.38 1.75
CA ALA A 103 -0.90 -6.76 3.05
C ALA A 103 -2.29 -6.10 3.08
N PHE A 104 -2.85 -5.70 1.92
CA PHE A 104 -4.14 -5.01 1.86
C PHE A 104 -5.28 -5.82 2.49
N TYR A 105 -5.24 -7.15 2.42
CA TYR A 105 -6.19 -8.02 3.11
C TYR A 105 -6.21 -7.73 4.63
N TYR A 106 -5.06 -7.67 5.27
CA TYR A 106 -4.96 -7.42 6.71
C TYR A 106 -5.28 -5.99 7.07
N ILE A 107 -4.90 -5.03 6.21
CA ILE A 107 -5.22 -3.61 6.38
C ILE A 107 -6.73 -3.42 6.41
N LEU A 108 -7.49 -4.01 5.46
CA LEU A 108 -8.95 -3.89 5.43
C LEU A 108 -9.64 -4.63 6.58
N MET A 109 -9.08 -5.72 7.07
CA MET A 109 -9.61 -6.38 8.27
C MET A 109 -9.49 -5.51 9.52
N ASP A 110 -8.38 -4.78 9.65
CA ASP A 110 -8.07 -4.01 10.85
C ASP A 110 -8.59 -2.56 10.78
N MET A 111 -8.70 -2.00 9.57
CA MET A 111 -9.05 -0.60 9.30
C MET A 111 -10.02 -0.51 8.11
N PRO A 112 -11.24 -1.07 8.19
CA PRO A 112 -12.22 -1.01 7.09
C PRO A 112 -12.62 0.43 6.75
N GLU A 113 -12.50 1.36 7.70
CA GLU A 113 -12.75 2.80 7.54
C GLU A 113 -11.83 3.45 6.49
N LEU A 114 -10.72 2.83 6.12
CA LEU A 114 -9.85 3.28 5.02
C LEU A 114 -10.64 3.54 3.73
N LEU A 115 -11.69 2.76 3.47
CA LEU A 115 -12.51 2.87 2.27
C LEU A 115 -13.55 4.01 2.31
N ASN A 116 -13.76 4.68 3.45
CA ASN A 116 -14.85 5.67 3.60
C ASN A 116 -14.74 6.84 2.61
N ASN A 117 -13.53 7.36 2.40
CA ASN A 117 -13.27 8.49 1.53
C ASN A 117 -12.59 8.10 0.20
N VAL A 118 -12.23 6.83 0.04
CA VAL A 118 -11.54 6.34 -1.16
C VAL A 118 -12.52 6.14 -2.30
N ASN A 119 -12.16 6.65 -3.48
CA ASN A 119 -12.92 6.57 -4.73
C ASN A 119 -12.17 5.82 -5.83
N LEU A 120 -10.86 5.70 -5.70
CA LEU A 120 -9.99 5.03 -6.68
C LEU A 120 -8.99 4.13 -5.98
N ILE A 121 -8.89 2.88 -6.43
CA ILE A 121 -7.86 1.93 -5.99
C ILE A 121 -7.18 1.36 -7.22
N ILE A 122 -5.86 1.46 -7.27
CA ILE A 122 -5.01 0.83 -8.26
C ILE A 122 -4.17 -0.20 -7.52
N MET A 123 -4.26 -1.48 -7.88
CA MET A 123 -3.61 -2.51 -7.09
C MET A 123 -3.00 -3.64 -7.89
N GLU A 124 -1.92 -4.18 -7.33
CA GLU A 124 -1.28 -5.43 -7.68
C GLU A 124 -1.73 -6.52 -6.69
N ASN A 125 -2.12 -7.69 -7.20
CA ASN A 125 -2.70 -8.77 -6.40
C ASN A 125 -1.69 -9.88 -6.11
N ASP A 126 -0.81 -9.67 -5.15
CA ASP A 126 0.24 -10.60 -4.71
C ASP A 126 -0.23 -11.60 -3.64
N TYR A 127 -1.39 -12.22 -3.86
CA TYR A 127 -1.94 -13.18 -2.90
C TYR A 127 -1.52 -14.62 -3.22
N HIS A 128 -0.89 -15.29 -2.25
CA HIS A 128 -0.65 -16.73 -2.30
C HIS A 128 -1.93 -17.56 -2.10
N ASP A 129 -2.93 -16.99 -1.43
CA ASP A 129 -4.21 -17.60 -1.12
C ASP A 129 -5.34 -16.80 -1.79
N ILE A 130 -6.01 -17.43 -2.75
CA ILE A 130 -7.11 -16.81 -3.50
C ILE A 130 -8.29 -16.38 -2.61
N SER A 131 -8.45 -16.99 -1.44
CA SER A 131 -9.51 -16.60 -0.51
C SER A 131 -9.35 -15.17 0.00
N LYS A 132 -8.11 -14.70 0.14
CA LYS A 132 -7.82 -13.31 0.53
C LYS A 132 -8.22 -12.33 -0.57
N LYS A 133 -7.91 -12.67 -1.83
CA LYS A 133 -8.35 -11.87 -2.99
C LYS A 133 -9.88 -11.80 -3.06
N ASN A 134 -10.56 -12.93 -2.93
CA ASN A 134 -12.01 -12.99 -2.95
C ASN A 134 -12.62 -12.12 -1.83
N TYR A 135 -12.06 -12.17 -0.62
CA TYR A 135 -12.48 -11.31 0.48
C TYR A 135 -12.35 -9.81 0.14
N ILE A 136 -11.23 -9.41 -0.47
CA ILE A 136 -11.02 -8.02 -0.91
C ILE A 136 -12.12 -7.62 -1.90
N ASP A 137 -12.37 -8.46 -2.92
CA ASP A 137 -13.39 -8.17 -3.94
C ASP A 137 -14.78 -7.99 -3.31
N GLU A 138 -15.16 -8.89 -2.39
CA GLU A 138 -16.44 -8.80 -1.68
C GLU A 138 -16.54 -7.49 -0.87
N ILE A 139 -15.48 -7.11 -0.16
CA ILE A 139 -15.46 -5.86 0.62
C ILE A 139 -15.55 -4.64 -0.30
N LEU A 140 -14.82 -4.62 -1.41
CA LEU A 140 -14.86 -3.51 -2.36
C LEU A 140 -16.26 -3.37 -2.98
N ILE A 141 -16.87 -4.46 -3.45
CA ILE A 141 -18.23 -4.47 -4.01
C ILE A 141 -19.23 -3.97 -2.95
N LYS A 142 -19.14 -4.46 -1.71
CA LYS A 142 -20.01 -4.04 -0.60
C LYS A 142 -19.88 -2.54 -0.29
N ASN A 143 -18.72 -1.94 -0.56
CA ASN A 143 -18.46 -0.51 -0.40
C ASN A 143 -18.71 0.30 -1.69
N ASN A 144 -19.50 -0.24 -2.64
CA ASN A 144 -19.92 0.37 -3.90
C ASN A 144 -18.79 0.64 -4.90
N PHE A 145 -17.69 -0.11 -4.81
CA PHE A 145 -16.68 -0.10 -5.86
C PHE A 145 -17.09 -1.05 -6.98
N PHE A 146 -16.76 -0.67 -8.21
CA PHE A 146 -16.81 -1.55 -9.37
C PHE A 146 -15.42 -1.67 -10.00
N ARG A 147 -15.14 -2.82 -10.59
CA ARG A 147 -13.84 -3.05 -11.24
C ARG A 147 -13.87 -2.45 -12.65
N ASP A 148 -13.07 -1.40 -12.84
CA ASP A 148 -12.98 -0.63 -14.08
C ASP A 148 -11.93 -1.21 -15.05
N TYR A 149 -10.88 -1.82 -14.51
CA TYR A 149 -9.79 -2.41 -15.28
C TYR A 149 -9.33 -3.72 -14.67
N LEU A 150 -8.89 -4.64 -15.52
CA LEU A 150 -8.36 -5.95 -15.15
C LEU A 150 -7.30 -6.37 -16.16
N GLU A 151 -6.11 -6.74 -15.67
CA GLU A 151 -5.05 -7.32 -16.48
C GLU A 151 -4.36 -8.47 -15.75
N GLY A 152 -4.04 -9.52 -16.51
CA GLY A 152 -3.21 -10.63 -16.05
C GLY A 152 -1.72 -10.30 -16.18
N GLY A 153 -0.88 -11.29 -15.91
CA GLY A 153 0.57 -11.19 -16.14
C GLY A 153 1.45 -11.35 -14.90
N GLY A 154 0.83 -11.49 -13.73
CA GLY A 154 1.52 -11.82 -12.50
C GLY A 154 1.71 -13.32 -12.29
N TRP A 155 1.78 -13.75 -11.05
CA TRP A 155 2.07 -15.12 -10.63
C TRP A 155 0.96 -15.68 -9.72
N GLY A 156 1.07 -16.98 -9.40
CA GLY A 156 0.22 -17.66 -8.42
C GLY A 156 -1.26 -17.69 -8.80
N PRO A 157 -2.15 -17.75 -7.80
CA PRO A 157 -3.59 -17.85 -8.03
C PRO A 157 -4.20 -16.59 -8.65
N CYS A 158 -3.55 -15.43 -8.54
CA CYS A 158 -4.02 -14.16 -9.09
C CYS A 158 -3.47 -13.84 -10.49
N LYS A 159 -2.77 -14.76 -11.16
CA LYS A 159 -2.10 -14.52 -12.45
C LYS A 159 -2.99 -13.94 -13.56
N ASN A 160 -4.30 -14.19 -13.53
CA ASN A 160 -5.25 -13.71 -14.54
C ASN A 160 -5.93 -12.39 -14.16
N ASN A 161 -5.81 -11.97 -12.90
CA ASN A 161 -6.39 -10.75 -12.33
C ASN A 161 -5.37 -10.08 -11.41
N PHE A 162 -4.17 -9.90 -11.93
CA PHE A 162 -3.03 -9.42 -11.17
C PHE A 162 -3.05 -7.92 -10.98
N PHE A 163 -3.33 -7.16 -12.06
CA PHE A 163 -3.46 -5.71 -11.99
C PHE A 163 -4.92 -5.32 -12.10
N GLU A 164 -5.39 -4.52 -11.16
CA GLU A 164 -6.78 -4.07 -11.11
C GLU A 164 -6.90 -2.58 -10.80
N VAL A 165 -7.94 -1.97 -11.36
CA VAL A 165 -8.40 -0.64 -10.98
C VAL A 165 -9.85 -0.74 -10.56
N TRP A 166 -10.14 -0.22 -9.37
CA TRP A 166 -11.47 -0.15 -8.79
C TRP A 166 -11.88 1.30 -8.56
N LYS A 167 -13.15 1.62 -8.86
CA LYS A 167 -13.74 2.97 -8.71
C LYS A 167 -15.08 2.92 -7.99
N LYS A 168 -15.41 4.00 -7.29
CA LYS A 168 -16.77 4.29 -6.82
C LYS A 168 -17.54 5.07 -7.86
#